data_dfae415de349ae8187b0329a75eb2656
#
_entry.id   dfae415de349ae8187b0329a75eb2656
#
_cell.length_a   1.000
_cell.length_b   1.000
_cell.length_c   1.000
_cell.angle_alpha   90.00
_cell.angle_beta   90.00
_cell.angle_gamma   90.00
#
_symmetry.space_group_name_H-M   'P 1'
#
loop_
_entity.id
_entity.type
_entity.pdbx_description
1 polymer ?
#
loop_
_entity_poly.entity_id
_entity_poly.type
_entity_poly.pdbx_seq_one_letter_code
_entity_poly.pdbx_strand_id
1 'polypeptide(L)'
;VTTKKGKSEKPVISFSANIGWTARADGRKVYDADGYLNYRRDFYTTDTYGVNPSTGKYEAYQTGGRPAGYFDSPTDTNLGKYGLSMDAWRNQTTQDAGMSSDEIWARRIGLNASEVTLANFLSGKTFDWYDHSFQTGLNQDYNVSISGMTERVNYYLSLGYLSNEGMVRGN
;
A
#
# COMPACT_ATOMS: atom_id res chain seq x y z
N VAL A 1 23.45 9.07 44.49
CA VAL A 1 22.16 8.43 44.07
C VAL A 1 21.15 8.80 45.15
N THR A 2 20.16 9.60 44.82
CA THR A 2 19.04 9.95 45.71
C THR A 2 17.87 8.98 45.46
N THR A 3 17.59 8.18 46.45
CA THR A 3 16.41 7.30 46.44
C THR A 3 15.13 8.10 46.78
N LYS A 4 14.02 7.78 46.12
CA LYS A 4 12.71 8.33 46.49
C LYS A 4 12.37 7.90 47.92
N LYS A 5 11.94 8.86 48.74
CA LYS A 5 11.56 8.62 50.14
C LYS A 5 10.17 9.09 50.39
N GLY A 6 9.44 8.39 51.26
CA GLY A 6 8.15 8.87 51.78
C GLY A 6 8.35 10.14 52.59
N LYS A 7 7.40 11.10 52.48
CA LYS A 7 7.43 12.35 53.20
C LYS A 7 6.19 12.55 54.09
N SER A 8 5.29 11.57 54.14
CA SER A 8 4.03 11.64 54.89
C SER A 8 3.89 10.46 55.84
N GLU A 9 3.43 10.73 57.03
CA GLU A 9 3.09 9.68 58.00
C GLU A 9 1.90 8.81 57.52
N LYS A 10 1.00 9.40 56.72
CA LYS A 10 -0.05 8.61 56.06
C LYS A 10 0.48 8.04 54.76
N PRO A 11 0.21 6.76 54.46
CA PRO A 11 0.57 6.18 53.18
C PRO A 11 0.00 6.98 52.01
N VAL A 12 0.83 7.33 51.04
CA VAL A 12 0.42 7.98 49.79
C VAL A 12 0.49 6.95 48.70
N ILE A 13 -0.64 6.68 48.08
CA ILE A 13 -0.75 5.79 46.91
C ILE A 13 -0.86 6.68 45.68
N SER A 14 0.00 6.43 44.69
CA SER A 14 -0.05 7.10 43.38
C SER A 14 -0.25 6.06 42.29
N PHE A 15 -1.13 6.36 41.38
CA PHE A 15 -1.38 5.56 40.19
C PHE A 15 -1.24 6.45 38.94
N SER A 16 -0.54 5.94 37.94
CA SER A 16 -0.49 6.56 36.62
C SER A 16 -0.75 5.51 35.55
N ALA A 17 -1.48 5.91 34.53
CA ALA A 17 -1.76 5.08 33.37
C ALA A 17 -1.62 5.93 32.12
N ASN A 18 -0.83 5.46 31.15
CA ASN A 18 -0.72 6.03 29.84
C ASN A 18 -1.12 4.96 28.82
N ILE A 19 -2.08 5.28 27.97
CA ILE A 19 -2.53 4.41 26.90
C ILE A 19 -2.43 5.19 25.61
N GLY A 20 -1.78 4.61 24.61
CA GLY A 20 -1.59 5.23 23.32
C GLY A 20 -1.63 4.20 22.20
N TRP A 21 -1.81 4.67 20.99
CA TRP A 21 -1.78 3.85 19.80
C TRP A 21 -0.67 4.32 18.87
N THR A 22 0.09 3.37 18.33
CA THR A 22 1.08 3.61 17.30
C THR A 22 0.52 3.12 15.99
N ALA A 23 0.22 4.04 15.08
CA ALA A 23 -0.24 3.72 13.75
C ALA A 23 0.75 4.25 12.72
N ARG A 24 0.72 3.67 11.54
CA ARG A 24 1.48 4.19 10.41
C ARG A 24 1.02 5.62 10.12
N ALA A 25 1.95 6.56 10.08
CA ALA A 25 1.67 7.89 9.53
C ALA A 25 1.30 7.74 8.04
N ASP A 26 0.36 8.57 7.56
CA ASP A 26 -0.02 8.57 6.15
C ASP A 26 1.22 8.74 5.27
N GLY A 27 1.64 7.63 4.67
CA GLY A 27 2.71 7.59 3.70
C GLY A 27 2.21 7.90 2.29
N ARG A 28 3.11 7.81 1.32
CA ARG A 28 2.70 7.84 -0.09
C ARG A 28 1.73 6.70 -0.35
N LYS A 29 0.58 7.03 -0.92
CA LYS A 29 -0.34 6.01 -1.41
C LYS A 29 0.36 5.20 -2.49
N VAL A 30 0.33 3.90 -2.35
CA VAL A 30 0.69 2.99 -3.45
C VAL A 30 -0.54 2.75 -4.31
N TYR A 31 -0.32 2.38 -5.54
CA TYR A 31 -1.42 1.97 -6.41
C TYR A 31 -2.09 0.72 -5.85
N ASP A 32 -3.41 0.70 -5.88
CA ASP A 32 -4.20 -0.53 -5.85
C ASP A 32 -4.03 -1.29 -7.18
N ALA A 33 -4.74 -2.40 -7.34
CA ALA A 33 -4.63 -3.22 -8.54
C ALA A 33 -5.01 -2.44 -9.80
N ASP A 34 -6.10 -1.69 -9.76
CA ASP A 34 -6.59 -0.90 -10.89
C ASP A 34 -5.65 0.27 -11.21
N GLY A 35 -5.15 0.95 -10.17
CA GLY A 35 -4.15 1.99 -10.32
C GLY A 35 -2.86 1.49 -10.94
N TYR A 36 -2.41 0.27 -10.57
CA TYR A 36 -1.25 -0.36 -11.19
C TYR A 36 -1.48 -0.70 -12.66
N LEU A 37 -2.64 -1.25 -13.01
CA LEU A 37 -2.99 -1.55 -14.40
C LEU A 37 -3.05 -0.27 -15.25
N ASN A 38 -3.65 0.79 -14.72
CA ASN A 38 -3.67 2.10 -15.37
C ASN A 38 -2.27 2.67 -15.54
N TYR A 39 -1.42 2.59 -14.52
CA TYR A 39 -0.02 2.99 -14.63
C TYR A 39 0.72 2.23 -15.74
N ARG A 40 0.52 0.90 -15.82
CA ARG A 40 1.12 0.09 -16.89
C ARG A 40 0.64 0.51 -18.27
N ARG A 41 -0.66 0.72 -18.44
CA ARG A 41 -1.24 1.23 -19.67
C ARG A 41 -0.62 2.58 -20.05
N ASP A 42 -0.59 3.53 -19.12
CA ASP A 42 -0.06 4.86 -19.35
C ASP A 42 1.42 4.83 -19.68
N PHE A 43 2.21 3.98 -19.01
CA PHE A 43 3.62 3.77 -19.32
C PHE A 43 3.83 3.37 -20.79
N TYR A 44 3.09 2.38 -21.28
CA TYR A 44 3.21 1.94 -22.66
C TYR A 44 2.64 2.94 -23.66
N THR A 45 1.65 3.71 -23.26
CA THR A 45 1.11 4.79 -24.11
C THR A 45 2.07 5.98 -24.16
N THR A 46 2.74 6.29 -23.04
CA THR A 46 3.67 7.44 -22.93
C THR A 46 5.05 7.14 -23.54
N ASP A 47 5.38 5.88 -23.78
CA ASP A 47 6.61 5.50 -24.51
C ASP A 47 6.63 6.05 -25.96
N THR A 48 5.53 6.62 -26.37
CA THR A 48 5.38 7.33 -27.66
C THR A 48 5.52 8.85 -27.54
N TYR A 49 5.95 9.40 -26.39
CA TYR A 49 6.13 10.83 -26.22
C TYR A 49 7.48 11.28 -26.81
N GLY A 50 7.43 12.19 -27.76
CA GLY A 50 8.63 12.65 -28.44
C GLY A 50 8.32 13.71 -29.48
N VAL A 51 9.29 14.03 -30.33
CA VAL A 51 9.05 14.93 -31.46
C VAL A 51 8.26 14.18 -32.53
N ASN A 52 7.00 14.55 -32.70
CA ASN A 52 6.15 13.98 -33.74
C ASN A 52 6.70 14.40 -35.14
N PRO A 53 7.13 13.46 -35.97
CA PRO A 53 7.72 13.79 -37.25
C PRO A 53 6.73 14.47 -38.23
N SER A 54 5.43 14.33 -38.02
CA SER A 54 4.39 14.96 -38.85
C SER A 54 4.11 16.41 -38.46
N THR A 55 4.22 16.74 -37.17
CA THR A 55 3.91 18.08 -36.66
C THR A 55 5.12 18.88 -36.20
N GLY A 56 6.30 18.21 -36.03
CA GLY A 56 7.51 18.80 -35.49
C GLY A 56 7.43 19.25 -34.02
N LYS A 57 6.35 18.89 -33.31
CA LYS A 57 6.15 19.25 -31.92
C LYS A 57 6.49 18.09 -30.99
N TYR A 58 6.97 18.42 -29.79
CA TYR A 58 7.14 17.45 -28.73
C TYR A 58 5.78 17.16 -28.10
N GLU A 59 5.22 16.00 -28.39
CA GLU A 59 3.87 15.59 -27.98
C GLU A 59 3.80 14.06 -27.89
N ALA A 60 2.72 13.57 -27.28
CA ALA A 60 2.40 12.15 -27.35
C ALA A 60 1.95 11.83 -28.79
N TYR A 61 2.65 10.94 -29.45
CA TYR A 61 2.28 10.41 -30.75
C TYR A 61 2.62 8.94 -30.85
N GLN A 62 1.92 8.21 -31.70
CA GLN A 62 2.22 6.77 -31.85
C GLN A 62 3.46 6.57 -32.73
N THR A 63 4.59 6.27 -32.06
CA THR A 63 5.76 5.74 -32.72
C THR A 63 5.61 4.23 -32.90
N GLY A 64 5.93 3.71 -34.07
CA GLY A 64 5.91 2.27 -34.33
C GLY A 64 4.54 1.69 -34.73
N GLY A 65 3.60 2.52 -35.08
CA GLY A 65 2.37 2.09 -35.79
C GLY A 65 1.38 1.28 -34.96
N ARG A 66 1.34 1.51 -33.65
CA ARG A 66 0.28 0.89 -32.83
C ARG A 66 -1.04 1.61 -33.08
N PRO A 67 -2.11 0.88 -33.41
CA PRO A 67 -3.39 1.49 -33.70
C PRO A 67 -4.06 2.06 -32.44
N ALA A 68 -5.03 2.97 -32.64
CA ALA A 68 -5.81 3.57 -31.56
C ALA A 68 -6.44 2.49 -30.66
N GLY A 69 -6.41 2.71 -29.36
CA GLY A 69 -6.98 1.79 -28.37
C GLY A 69 -6.19 0.51 -28.13
N TYR A 70 -4.99 0.36 -28.72
CA TYR A 70 -4.20 -0.85 -28.60
C TYR A 70 -3.87 -1.24 -27.16
N PHE A 71 -3.53 -0.26 -26.31
CA PHE A 71 -3.17 -0.45 -24.92
C PHE A 71 -4.33 -0.29 -23.95
N ASP A 72 -5.50 0.10 -24.42
CA ASP A 72 -6.69 0.23 -23.57
C ASP A 72 -7.30 -1.13 -23.24
N SER A 73 -7.85 -1.23 -22.03
CA SER A 73 -8.57 -2.45 -21.64
C SER A 73 -9.76 -2.70 -22.57
N PRO A 74 -10.03 -3.96 -22.94
CA PRO A 74 -11.04 -4.31 -23.93
C PRO A 74 -12.46 -4.28 -23.34
N THR A 75 -12.91 -3.09 -22.97
CA THR A 75 -14.27 -2.83 -22.53
C THR A 75 -15.05 -2.09 -23.60
N ASP A 76 -16.36 -2.28 -23.69
CA ASP A 76 -17.21 -1.58 -24.65
C ASP A 76 -17.04 -0.06 -24.57
N THR A 77 -16.90 0.47 -23.36
CA THR A 77 -16.65 1.90 -23.13
C THR A 77 -15.35 2.38 -23.75
N ASN A 78 -14.26 1.63 -23.59
CA ASN A 78 -12.96 2.01 -24.11
C ASN A 78 -12.89 1.82 -25.63
N LEU A 79 -13.37 0.69 -26.12
CA LEU A 79 -13.37 0.40 -27.55
C LEU A 79 -14.30 1.36 -28.32
N GLY A 80 -15.44 1.71 -27.72
CA GLY A 80 -16.40 2.68 -28.29
C GLY A 80 -15.79 4.07 -28.54
N LYS A 81 -14.81 4.50 -27.77
CA LYS A 81 -14.09 5.78 -28.00
C LYS A 81 -13.42 5.84 -29.38
N TYR A 82 -13.05 4.69 -29.91
CA TYR A 82 -12.34 4.55 -31.18
C TYR A 82 -13.21 3.92 -32.29
N GLY A 83 -14.46 3.62 -31.98
CA GLY A 83 -15.34 2.91 -32.91
C GLY A 83 -14.89 1.48 -33.20
N LEU A 84 -14.19 0.84 -32.27
CA LEU A 84 -13.66 -0.51 -32.40
C LEU A 84 -14.66 -1.55 -31.88
N SER A 85 -14.83 -2.64 -32.63
CA SER A 85 -15.39 -3.88 -32.09
C SER A 85 -14.33 -4.68 -31.34
N MET A 86 -14.76 -5.61 -30.49
CA MET A 86 -13.85 -6.53 -29.81
C MET A 86 -12.97 -7.32 -30.79
N ASP A 87 -13.55 -7.82 -31.87
CA ASP A 87 -12.81 -8.57 -32.88
C ASP A 87 -11.78 -7.69 -33.62
N ALA A 88 -12.18 -6.46 -33.97
CA ALA A 88 -11.25 -5.51 -34.59
C ALA A 88 -10.07 -5.19 -33.66
N TRP A 89 -10.34 -4.99 -32.36
CA TRP A 89 -9.29 -4.77 -31.36
C TRP A 89 -8.40 -6.00 -31.20
N ARG A 90 -8.95 -7.19 -31.09
CA ARG A 90 -8.18 -8.45 -31.01
C ARG A 90 -7.25 -8.62 -32.20
N ASN A 91 -7.72 -8.32 -33.39
CA ASN A 91 -6.99 -8.48 -34.66
C ASN A 91 -5.90 -7.42 -34.89
N GLN A 92 -5.74 -6.44 -34.00
CA GLN A 92 -4.65 -5.47 -34.06
C GLN A 92 -3.26 -6.09 -33.81
N THR A 93 -3.19 -7.33 -33.34
CA THR A 93 -1.95 -8.07 -33.13
C THR A 93 -2.15 -9.54 -33.46
N THR A 94 -1.07 -10.19 -33.89
CA THR A 94 -1.04 -11.65 -34.02
C THR A 94 -1.04 -12.25 -32.62
N GLN A 95 -1.91 -13.21 -32.38
CA GLN A 95 -2.10 -13.85 -31.09
C GLN A 95 -2.52 -15.31 -31.27
N ASP A 96 -2.33 -16.11 -30.24
CA ASP A 96 -2.83 -17.48 -30.23
C ASP A 96 -4.35 -17.50 -30.14
N ALA A 97 -4.98 -18.39 -30.89
CA ALA A 97 -6.44 -18.47 -30.97
C ALA A 97 -7.15 -18.75 -29.63
N GLY A 98 -6.42 -19.33 -28.66
CA GLY A 98 -6.92 -19.67 -27.32
C GLY A 98 -6.83 -18.55 -26.29
N MET A 99 -6.18 -17.42 -26.58
CA MET A 99 -6.05 -16.34 -25.61
C MET A 99 -7.35 -15.61 -25.36
N SER A 100 -7.67 -15.30 -24.11
CA SER A 100 -8.76 -14.38 -23.76
C SER A 100 -8.40 -12.94 -24.09
N SER A 101 -9.40 -12.07 -24.20
CA SER A 101 -9.15 -10.63 -24.43
C SER A 101 -8.37 -10.00 -23.29
N ASP A 102 -8.62 -10.43 -22.05
CA ASP A 102 -7.88 -9.96 -20.86
C ASP A 102 -6.42 -10.40 -20.91
N GLU A 103 -6.14 -11.62 -21.35
CA GLU A 103 -4.76 -12.08 -21.50
C GLU A 103 -4.04 -11.31 -22.61
N ILE A 104 -4.68 -11.03 -23.73
CA ILE A 104 -4.13 -10.22 -24.81
C ILE A 104 -3.79 -8.81 -24.28
N TRP A 105 -4.72 -8.21 -23.56
CA TRP A 105 -4.48 -6.90 -22.94
C TRP A 105 -3.33 -6.92 -21.95
N ALA A 106 -3.34 -7.88 -21.03
CA ALA A 106 -2.28 -8.05 -20.05
C ALA A 106 -0.89 -8.15 -20.68
N ARG A 107 -0.78 -8.89 -21.79
CA ARG A 107 0.46 -8.99 -22.56
C ARG A 107 0.85 -7.67 -23.24
N ARG A 108 -0.12 -6.93 -23.77
CA ARG A 108 0.14 -5.62 -24.40
C ARG A 108 0.68 -4.59 -23.42
N ILE A 109 0.21 -4.61 -22.17
CA ILE A 109 0.71 -3.74 -21.08
C ILE A 109 1.86 -4.38 -20.29
N GLY A 110 2.43 -5.49 -20.79
CA GLY A 110 3.65 -6.10 -20.26
C GLY A 110 3.53 -6.81 -18.93
N LEU A 111 2.33 -7.26 -18.52
CA LEU A 111 2.17 -8.07 -17.30
C LEU A 111 2.80 -9.45 -17.42
N ASN A 112 2.99 -9.94 -18.63
CA ASN A 112 3.67 -11.21 -18.91
C ASN A 112 5.19 -11.18 -18.68
N ALA A 113 5.76 -10.05 -18.26
CA ALA A 113 7.15 -10.01 -17.78
C ALA A 113 7.34 -10.86 -16.51
N SER A 114 6.27 -11.18 -15.79
CA SER A 114 6.23 -12.12 -14.68
C SER A 114 5.03 -13.04 -14.83
N GLU A 115 5.29 -14.36 -14.88
CA GLU A 115 4.24 -15.38 -14.95
C GLU A 115 3.28 -15.30 -13.75
N VAL A 116 3.82 -15.01 -12.56
CA VAL A 116 3.02 -14.86 -11.34
C VAL A 116 2.08 -13.65 -11.44
N THR A 117 2.57 -12.53 -11.97
CA THR A 117 1.76 -11.32 -12.13
C THR A 117 0.63 -11.56 -13.14
N LEU A 118 0.93 -12.20 -14.27
CA LEU A 118 -0.07 -12.55 -15.27
C LEU A 118 -1.13 -13.52 -14.70
N ALA A 119 -0.69 -14.57 -14.02
CA ALA A 119 -1.59 -15.55 -13.41
C ALA A 119 -2.49 -14.93 -12.34
N ASN A 120 -1.96 -14.05 -11.49
CA ASN A 120 -2.75 -13.34 -10.50
C ASN A 120 -3.78 -12.41 -11.14
N PHE A 121 -3.39 -11.65 -12.17
CA PHE A 121 -4.31 -10.82 -12.93
C PHE A 121 -5.46 -11.64 -13.51
N LEU A 122 -5.16 -12.71 -14.26
CA LEU A 122 -6.16 -13.57 -14.89
C LEU A 122 -7.08 -14.28 -13.89
N SER A 123 -6.61 -14.53 -12.67
CA SER A 123 -7.41 -15.13 -11.60
C SER A 123 -8.12 -14.11 -10.72
N GLY A 124 -7.97 -12.80 -10.99
CA GLY A 124 -8.56 -11.73 -10.19
C GLY A 124 -7.99 -11.62 -8.78
N LYS A 125 -6.80 -12.18 -8.53
CA LYS A 125 -6.16 -12.14 -7.22
C LYS A 125 -5.40 -10.84 -7.03
N THR A 126 -5.73 -10.14 -5.96
CA THR A 126 -5.00 -8.95 -5.48
C THR A 126 -4.56 -9.17 -4.05
N PHE A 127 -3.51 -8.47 -3.64
CA PHE A 127 -2.99 -8.58 -2.29
C PHE A 127 -2.52 -7.21 -1.80
N ASP A 128 -3.10 -6.75 -0.69
CA ASP A 128 -2.68 -5.53 -0.04
C ASP A 128 -1.53 -5.82 0.93
N TRP A 129 -0.32 -5.53 0.49
CA TRP A 129 0.90 -5.71 1.28
C TRP A 129 0.97 -4.76 2.49
N TYR A 130 0.33 -3.59 2.40
CA TYR A 130 0.33 -2.65 3.51
C TYR A 130 -0.56 -3.15 4.65
N ASP A 131 -1.76 -3.58 4.31
CA ASP A 131 -2.70 -4.11 5.30
C ASP A 131 -2.20 -5.42 5.91
N HIS A 132 -1.46 -6.20 5.12
CA HIS A 132 -0.82 -7.41 5.62
C HIS A 132 0.36 -7.12 6.54
N SER A 133 1.17 -6.12 6.24
CA SER A 133 2.45 -5.86 6.93
C SER A 133 2.30 -4.93 8.13
N PHE A 134 1.27 -4.09 8.17
CA PHE A 134 1.09 -3.09 9.20
C PHE A 134 -0.14 -3.35 10.05
N GLN A 135 -0.06 -2.91 11.29
CA GLN A 135 -1.14 -2.92 12.27
C GLN A 135 -1.11 -1.66 13.11
N THR A 136 -2.18 -1.40 13.84
CA THR A 136 -2.16 -0.40 14.90
C THR A 136 -1.70 -1.08 16.19
N GLY A 137 -0.54 -0.66 16.69
CA GLY A 137 0.01 -1.16 17.95
C GLY A 137 -0.58 -0.44 19.15
N LEU A 138 -0.84 -1.16 20.23
CA LEU A 138 -1.30 -0.63 21.50
C LEU A 138 -0.11 -0.45 22.44
N ASN A 139 0.07 0.76 22.97
CA ASN A 139 1.08 1.08 23.96
C ASN A 139 0.42 1.30 25.30
N GLN A 140 0.91 0.62 26.32
CA GLN A 140 0.36 0.67 27.67
C GLN A 140 1.48 0.85 28.68
N ASP A 141 1.35 1.82 29.55
CA ASP A 141 2.27 2.07 30.67
C ASP A 141 1.44 2.33 31.94
N TYR A 142 1.50 1.40 32.84
CA TYR A 142 0.82 1.49 34.13
C TYR A 142 1.86 1.51 35.24
N ASN A 143 1.74 2.45 36.15
CA ASN A 143 2.61 2.51 37.32
C ASN A 143 1.77 2.76 38.58
N VAL A 144 2.00 1.96 39.59
CA VAL A 144 1.46 2.13 40.92
C VAL A 144 2.59 2.27 41.92
N SER A 145 2.50 3.22 42.82
CA SER A 145 3.48 3.36 43.89
C SER A 145 2.81 3.67 45.21
N ILE A 146 3.41 3.19 46.28
CA ILE A 146 3.03 3.49 47.66
C ILE A 146 4.29 4.01 48.38
N SER A 147 4.13 5.09 49.12
CA SER A 147 5.18 5.65 49.94
C SER A 147 4.66 6.15 51.27
N GLY A 148 5.46 6.07 52.28
CA GLY A 148 5.14 6.59 53.62
C GLY A 148 6.35 6.63 54.52
N MET A 149 6.22 7.24 55.66
CA MET A 149 7.26 7.24 56.69
C MET A 149 6.63 7.09 58.09
N THR A 150 7.40 6.50 58.95
CA THR A 150 7.13 6.51 60.41
C THR A 150 8.39 7.11 61.06
N GLU A 151 8.35 7.30 62.39
CA GLU A 151 9.54 7.79 63.13
C GLU A 151 10.77 6.94 62.93
N ARG A 152 10.62 5.66 62.54
CA ARG A 152 11.73 4.70 62.42
C ARG A 152 11.96 4.18 61.01
N VAL A 153 10.94 4.23 60.12
CA VAL A 153 10.98 3.60 58.83
C VAL A 153 10.45 4.53 57.75
N ASN A 154 11.19 4.64 56.68
CA ASN A 154 10.77 5.33 55.46
C ASN A 154 10.71 4.31 54.35
N TYR A 155 9.56 4.18 53.66
CA TYR A 155 9.38 3.20 52.61
C TYR A 155 8.84 3.80 51.33
N TYR A 156 9.25 3.23 50.22
CA TYR A 156 8.76 3.46 48.89
C TYR A 156 8.75 2.13 48.12
N LEU A 157 7.58 1.77 47.60
CA LEU A 157 7.41 0.63 46.72
C LEU A 157 6.74 1.08 45.46
N SER A 158 7.21 0.61 44.30
CA SER A 158 6.54 0.85 43.03
C SER A 158 6.53 -0.40 42.17
N LEU A 159 5.43 -0.56 41.43
CA LEU A 159 5.23 -1.60 40.45
C LEU A 159 4.84 -0.95 39.13
N GLY A 160 5.54 -1.28 38.06
CA GLY A 160 5.26 -0.79 36.72
C GLY A 160 4.99 -1.94 35.77
N TYR A 161 4.08 -1.72 34.84
CA TYR A 161 3.83 -2.58 33.71
C TYR A 161 3.93 -1.74 32.44
N LEU A 162 4.80 -2.16 31.51
CA LEU A 162 5.00 -1.52 30.23
C LEU A 162 4.79 -2.56 29.11
N SER A 163 3.92 -2.26 28.17
CA SER A 163 3.72 -3.06 26.97
C SER A 163 3.65 -2.14 25.76
N ASN A 164 4.53 -2.36 24.79
CA ASN A 164 4.55 -1.61 23.55
C ASN A 164 4.40 -2.58 22.39
N GLU A 165 3.33 -2.41 21.64
CA GLU A 165 3.11 -3.12 20.38
C GLU A 165 3.65 -2.29 19.21
N GLY A 166 4.43 -2.91 18.34
CA GLY A 166 4.91 -2.30 17.12
C GLY A 166 3.83 -2.22 16.03
N MET A 167 4.02 -1.30 15.08
CA MET A 167 3.12 -1.16 13.94
C MET A 167 3.38 -2.20 12.83
N VAL A 168 4.44 -2.99 12.91
CA VAL A 168 4.76 -4.04 11.94
C VAL A 168 4.31 -5.38 12.52
N ARG A 169 3.54 -6.14 11.75
CA ARG A 169 3.10 -7.48 12.15
C ARG A 169 4.28 -8.45 12.13
N GLY A 170 4.37 -9.29 13.14
CA GLY A 170 5.39 -10.35 13.23
C GLY A 170 6.66 -9.96 14.01
N ASN A 171 6.63 -8.84 14.72
CA ASN A 171 7.65 -8.47 15.68
C ASN A 171 7.13 -8.61 17.11
#